data_598009a77b2f709a4b30543a77d3c8b0
#
_entry.id   598009a77b2f709a4b30543a77d3c8b0
#
_cell.length_a   1.000
_cell.length_b   1.000
_cell.length_c   1.000
_cell.angle_alpha   90.00
_cell.angle_beta   90.00
_cell.angle_gamma   90.00
#
_symmetry.space_group_name_H-M   'P 1'
#
loop_
_entity.id
_entity.type
_entity.pdbx_description
1 polymer ?
#
loop_
_entity_poly.entity_id
_entity_poly.type
_entity_poly.pdbx_seq_one_letter_code
_entity_poly.pdbx_strand_id
1 'polypeptide(L)'
;MASDDRVPVACLGAGRMGRGIAVQFAYAGHRVTLLDLKPRPAAEFARSSEAALEEVAGTLVMLAELGLGRVEDVPAIAGRVTVRPASDAAVLADIPVVFEGVPEIPDLKRAALAAAAASMAPDAILASTTSTIMVDDLSPAVPNPTRFLNAHWLNPAYLVPLVEVSPGRATSEDATARLVALLESVGKVPVRCAASPGFIVPRIQALAMNEAARLVEEGVASAADVDRALRHGFGFRFAVLGVLEFIDWGGVDILHHASRYLEGALGDARYRAPEVVGRHMAEGRFGMGSGSGFLPWGEMDVGAHKRRRLGEMVARLRQEGLARPPVLPPS
;
A
#
# COMPACT_ATOMS: atom_id res chain seq x y z
N MET A 1 25.32 -21.90 2.02
CA MET A 1 25.37 -20.87 0.97
C MET A 1 23.99 -20.86 0.32
N ALA A 2 23.13 -19.91 0.70
CA ALA A 2 21.86 -19.75 0.00
C ALA A 2 22.17 -19.24 -1.40
N SER A 3 21.66 -19.91 -2.45
CA SER A 3 21.77 -19.47 -3.84
C SER A 3 21.23 -18.05 -3.95
N ASP A 4 21.98 -17.22 -4.66
CA ASP A 4 21.60 -15.80 -4.90
C ASP A 4 20.46 -15.74 -5.95
N ASP A 5 19.32 -16.30 -5.61
CA ASP A 5 18.10 -16.34 -6.46
C ASP A 5 17.35 -15.01 -6.48
N ARG A 6 17.99 -13.93 -5.99
CA ARG A 6 17.37 -12.62 -5.91
C ARG A 6 17.43 -11.90 -7.26
N VAL A 7 16.31 -11.90 -7.94
CA VAL A 7 16.19 -11.27 -9.25
C VAL A 7 16.47 -9.76 -9.17
N PRO A 8 17.19 -9.16 -10.14
CA PRO A 8 17.34 -7.72 -10.20
C PRO A 8 15.99 -7.05 -10.48
N VAL A 9 15.82 -5.84 -9.96
CA VAL A 9 14.64 -5.00 -10.23
C VAL A 9 15.06 -3.63 -10.70
N ALA A 10 14.18 -2.94 -11.43
CA ALA A 10 14.41 -1.54 -11.80
C ALA A 10 13.23 -0.65 -11.44
N CYS A 11 13.52 0.64 -11.26
CA CYS A 11 12.49 1.67 -11.13
C CYS A 11 12.73 2.74 -12.22
N LEU A 12 11.70 3.04 -12.98
CA LEU A 12 11.68 4.16 -13.91
C LEU A 12 11.44 5.44 -13.13
N GLY A 13 12.45 6.27 -13.03
CA GLY A 13 12.49 7.49 -12.22
C GLY A 13 13.21 7.30 -10.89
N ALA A 14 14.23 8.13 -10.65
CA ALA A 14 14.97 8.24 -9.38
C ALA A 14 14.29 9.21 -8.40
N GLY A 15 12.97 9.36 -8.47
CA GLY A 15 12.16 10.18 -7.58
C GLY A 15 11.87 9.48 -6.25
N ARG A 16 11.04 10.12 -5.40
CA ARG A 16 10.66 9.63 -4.06
C ARG A 16 10.17 8.17 -4.07
N MET A 17 9.27 7.81 -5.01
CA MET A 17 8.74 6.45 -5.08
C MET A 17 9.81 5.45 -5.52
N GLY A 18 10.57 5.76 -6.59
CA GLY A 18 11.65 4.87 -7.06
C GLY A 18 12.70 4.63 -5.99
N ARG A 19 13.15 5.66 -5.26
CA ARG A 19 14.10 5.53 -4.14
C ARG A 19 13.52 4.71 -2.99
N GLY A 20 12.25 4.95 -2.64
CA GLY A 20 11.58 4.17 -1.59
C GLY A 20 11.45 2.67 -1.92
N ILE A 21 11.12 2.33 -3.16
CA ILE A 21 11.11 0.96 -3.67
C ILE A 21 12.54 0.39 -3.68
N ALA A 22 13.53 1.20 -4.09
CA ALA A 22 14.93 0.77 -4.09
C ALA A 22 15.43 0.42 -2.69
N VAL A 23 15.10 1.22 -1.67
CA VAL A 23 15.39 0.89 -0.26
C VAL A 23 14.80 -0.46 0.11
N GLN A 24 13.52 -0.71 -0.19
CA GLN A 24 12.85 -1.96 0.15
C GLN A 24 13.52 -3.18 -0.47
N PHE A 25 13.80 -3.14 -1.77
CA PHE A 25 14.40 -4.27 -2.48
C PHE A 25 15.88 -4.45 -2.13
N ALA A 26 16.64 -3.36 -2.00
CA ALA A 26 18.04 -3.44 -1.58
C ALA A 26 18.18 -4.00 -0.16
N TYR A 27 17.30 -3.59 0.77
CA TYR A 27 17.23 -4.14 2.12
C TYR A 27 16.95 -5.65 2.11
N ALA A 28 16.07 -6.11 1.21
CA ALA A 28 15.78 -7.53 1.02
C ALA A 28 16.87 -8.28 0.23
N GLY A 29 17.92 -7.59 -0.22
CA GLY A 29 19.10 -8.18 -0.85
C GLY A 29 19.12 -8.17 -2.39
N HIS A 30 18.13 -7.58 -3.03
CA HIS A 30 18.05 -7.46 -4.49
C HIS A 30 18.96 -6.34 -5.02
N ARG A 31 19.52 -6.52 -6.21
CA ARG A 31 20.14 -5.42 -6.98
C ARG A 31 19.03 -4.55 -7.58
N VAL A 32 19.18 -3.21 -7.46
CA VAL A 32 18.19 -2.25 -7.93
C VAL A 32 18.82 -1.24 -8.86
N THR A 33 18.20 -1.04 -10.02
CA THR A 33 18.55 0.02 -10.95
C THR A 33 17.49 1.11 -10.93
N LEU A 34 17.88 2.33 -10.56
CA LEU A 34 17.08 3.53 -10.75
C LEU A 34 17.42 4.13 -12.10
N LEU A 35 16.47 4.17 -13.04
CA LEU A 35 16.65 4.78 -14.35
C LEU A 35 16.14 6.21 -14.31
N ASP A 36 17.04 7.21 -14.30
CA ASP A 36 16.66 8.63 -14.36
C ASP A 36 16.22 8.99 -15.79
N LEU A 37 14.92 9.13 -15.97
CA LEU A 37 14.33 9.40 -17.29
C LEU A 37 14.43 10.88 -17.72
N LYS A 38 14.88 11.77 -16.83
CA LYS A 38 15.04 13.20 -17.20
C LYS A 38 16.29 13.39 -18.04
N PRO A 39 16.17 13.97 -19.22
CA PRO A 39 17.34 14.36 -19.99
C PRO A 39 18.19 15.36 -19.18
N ARG A 40 19.45 15.02 -18.90
CA ARG A 40 20.37 15.86 -18.14
C ARG A 40 21.74 15.90 -18.78
N PRO A 41 22.45 17.06 -18.75
CA PRO A 41 23.88 17.09 -18.98
C PRO A 41 24.62 16.18 -17.99
N ALA A 42 25.76 15.63 -18.39
CA ALA A 42 26.51 14.65 -17.60
C ALA A 42 26.82 15.11 -16.17
N ALA A 43 27.20 16.38 -15.98
CA ALA A 43 27.49 16.94 -14.66
C ALA A 43 26.23 17.08 -13.79
N GLU A 44 25.08 17.36 -14.39
CA GLU A 44 23.80 17.41 -13.66
C GLU A 44 23.32 16.01 -13.30
N PHE A 45 23.47 15.05 -14.22
CA PHE A 45 23.16 13.64 -13.94
C PHE A 45 24.01 13.12 -12.79
N ALA A 46 25.33 13.39 -12.78
CA ALA A 46 26.23 12.94 -11.71
C ALA A 46 25.74 13.45 -10.32
N ARG A 47 25.46 14.76 -10.21
CA ARG A 47 24.94 15.34 -8.95
C ARG A 47 23.58 14.76 -8.54
N SER A 48 22.66 14.59 -9.50
CA SER A 48 21.34 14.01 -9.23
C SER A 48 21.41 12.54 -8.80
N SER A 49 22.33 11.80 -9.41
CA SER A 49 22.62 10.40 -9.08
C SER A 49 23.21 10.27 -7.66
N GLU A 50 24.21 11.09 -7.34
CA GLU A 50 24.82 11.15 -6.02
C GLU A 50 23.78 11.46 -4.94
N ALA A 51 23.00 12.54 -5.12
CA ALA A 51 21.93 12.90 -4.19
C ALA A 51 20.88 11.81 -4.01
N ALA A 52 20.52 11.05 -5.07
CA ALA A 52 19.59 9.94 -4.97
C ALA A 52 20.17 8.77 -4.14
N LEU A 53 21.45 8.47 -4.32
CA LEU A 53 22.15 7.42 -3.56
C LEU A 53 22.38 7.83 -2.10
N GLU A 54 22.71 9.10 -1.85
CA GLU A 54 22.80 9.65 -0.49
C GLU A 54 21.47 9.54 0.26
N GLU A 55 20.35 9.86 -0.40
CA GLU A 55 19.02 9.74 0.21
C GLU A 55 18.66 8.27 0.52
N VAL A 56 19.02 7.33 -0.36
CA VAL A 56 18.87 5.89 -0.11
C VAL A 56 19.69 5.47 1.09
N ALA A 57 20.97 5.84 1.13
CA ALA A 57 21.86 5.51 2.24
C ALA A 57 21.38 6.16 3.56
N GLY A 58 20.99 7.42 3.56
CA GLY A 58 20.45 8.13 4.72
C GLY A 58 19.17 7.49 5.25
N THR A 59 18.30 7.02 4.35
CA THR A 59 17.10 6.26 4.74
C THR A 59 17.46 4.94 5.43
N LEU A 60 18.45 4.21 4.91
CA LEU A 60 18.93 2.96 5.52
C LEU A 60 19.58 3.20 6.89
N VAL A 61 20.36 4.28 7.05
CA VAL A 61 20.91 4.70 8.36
C VAL A 61 19.78 4.95 9.36
N MET A 62 18.79 5.77 8.98
CA MET A 62 17.63 6.04 9.82
C MET A 62 16.89 4.76 10.23
N LEU A 63 16.68 3.81 9.31
CA LEU A 63 16.03 2.54 9.61
C LEU A 63 16.85 1.71 10.61
N ALA A 64 18.19 1.69 10.48
CA ALA A 64 19.08 1.01 11.41
C ALA A 64 19.04 1.64 12.81
N GLU A 65 19.07 2.97 12.91
CA GLU A 65 18.91 3.72 14.16
C GLU A 65 17.56 3.46 14.85
N LEU A 66 16.52 3.20 14.06
CA LEU A 66 15.19 2.82 14.56
C LEU A 66 15.07 1.32 14.88
N GLY A 67 16.15 0.55 14.78
CA GLY A 67 16.19 -0.87 15.12
C GLY A 67 15.86 -1.84 13.99
N LEU A 68 15.79 -1.35 12.76
CA LEU A 68 15.61 -2.17 11.55
C LEU A 68 16.95 -2.38 10.86
N GLY A 69 17.79 -3.28 11.41
CA GLY A 69 19.11 -3.56 10.90
C GLY A 69 20.24 -2.93 11.71
N ARG A 70 21.44 -2.93 11.17
CA ARG A 70 22.66 -2.42 11.80
C ARG A 70 23.29 -1.36 10.89
N VAL A 71 23.83 -0.30 11.49
CA VAL A 71 24.45 0.82 10.74
C VAL A 71 25.64 0.32 9.92
N GLU A 72 26.41 -0.62 10.41
CA GLU A 72 27.55 -1.21 9.71
C GLU A 72 27.17 -1.99 8.44
N ASP A 73 25.92 -2.44 8.29
CA ASP A 73 25.43 -3.15 7.11
C ASP A 73 24.97 -2.19 5.98
N VAL A 74 24.76 -0.91 6.31
CA VAL A 74 24.24 0.09 5.37
C VAL A 74 25.06 0.23 4.09
N PRO A 75 26.40 0.29 4.12
CA PRO A 75 27.20 0.38 2.89
C PRO A 75 26.99 -0.81 1.95
N ALA A 76 26.87 -2.02 2.50
CA ALA A 76 26.63 -3.22 1.72
C ALA A 76 25.22 -3.26 1.12
N ILE A 77 24.22 -2.74 1.84
CA ILE A 77 22.84 -2.65 1.36
C ILE A 77 22.71 -1.56 0.30
N ALA A 78 23.21 -0.35 0.58
CA ALA A 78 23.17 0.78 -0.34
C ALA A 78 23.93 0.50 -1.64
N GLY A 79 25.02 -0.24 -1.57
CA GLY A 79 25.83 -0.66 -2.73
C GLY A 79 25.07 -1.56 -3.73
N ARG A 80 23.89 -2.06 -3.38
CA ARG A 80 23.00 -2.80 -4.31
C ARG A 80 22.20 -1.87 -5.21
N VAL A 81 22.16 -0.57 -4.93
CA VAL A 81 21.40 0.42 -5.71
C VAL A 81 22.34 1.15 -6.66
N THR A 82 21.96 1.24 -7.93
CA THR A 82 22.66 2.02 -8.95
C THR A 82 21.69 2.98 -9.61
N VAL A 83 22.21 4.15 -10.04
CA VAL A 83 21.44 5.10 -10.84
C VAL A 83 22.03 5.11 -12.26
N ARG A 84 21.17 5.03 -13.27
CA ARG A 84 21.55 5.03 -14.68
C ARG A 84 20.78 6.15 -15.41
N PRO A 85 21.38 6.81 -16.41
CA PRO A 85 20.65 7.75 -17.25
C PRO A 85 19.69 7.05 -18.20
N ALA A 86 18.72 7.76 -18.74
CA ALA A 86 17.77 7.21 -19.72
C ALA A 86 18.44 6.61 -20.96
N SER A 87 19.63 7.08 -21.36
CA SER A 87 20.43 6.50 -22.46
C SER A 87 20.82 5.05 -22.24
N ASP A 88 20.88 4.61 -20.99
CA ASP A 88 21.27 3.25 -20.60
C ASP A 88 20.07 2.29 -20.49
N ALA A 89 18.93 2.63 -21.13
CA ALA A 89 17.70 1.81 -21.06
C ALA A 89 17.92 0.34 -21.46
N ALA A 90 18.96 0.04 -22.23
CA ALA A 90 19.34 -1.34 -22.58
C ALA A 90 19.56 -2.24 -21.34
N VAL A 91 19.89 -1.67 -20.18
CA VAL A 91 20.02 -2.43 -18.92
C VAL A 91 18.73 -3.15 -18.53
N LEU A 92 17.57 -2.68 -19.00
CA LEU A 92 16.26 -3.29 -18.71
C LEU A 92 16.08 -4.67 -19.38
N ALA A 93 16.89 -5.01 -20.37
CA ALA A 93 16.81 -6.32 -21.07
C ALA A 93 17.03 -7.51 -20.12
N ASP A 94 17.84 -7.33 -19.08
CA ASP A 94 18.19 -8.39 -18.11
C ASP A 94 17.39 -8.26 -16.79
N ILE A 95 16.39 -7.37 -16.74
CA ILE A 95 15.62 -7.11 -15.52
C ILE A 95 14.20 -7.67 -15.63
N PRO A 96 13.86 -8.69 -14.84
CA PRO A 96 12.57 -9.37 -14.96
C PRO A 96 11.38 -8.58 -14.40
N VAL A 97 11.61 -7.56 -13.55
CA VAL A 97 10.53 -6.72 -12.98
C VAL A 97 10.95 -5.26 -12.93
N VAL A 98 10.14 -4.41 -13.57
CA VAL A 98 10.35 -2.97 -13.65
C VAL A 98 9.15 -2.23 -13.08
N PHE A 99 9.39 -1.33 -12.11
CA PHE A 99 8.36 -0.46 -11.53
C PHE A 99 8.44 0.92 -12.18
N GLU A 100 7.32 1.44 -12.66
CA GLU A 100 7.23 2.79 -13.21
C GLU A 100 6.78 3.77 -12.10
N GLY A 101 7.61 4.74 -11.77
CA GLY A 101 7.41 5.74 -10.72
C GLY A 101 7.57 7.18 -11.22
N VAL A 102 7.21 7.48 -12.47
CA VAL A 102 7.21 8.85 -13.01
C VAL A 102 6.00 9.66 -12.47
N PRO A 103 6.01 11.00 -12.59
CA PRO A 103 4.89 11.84 -12.15
C PRO A 103 3.54 11.40 -12.68
N GLU A 104 2.46 11.70 -11.93
CA GLU A 104 1.08 11.28 -12.21
C GLU A 104 0.45 12.08 -13.36
N ILE A 105 1.11 12.06 -14.51
CA ILE A 105 0.71 12.72 -15.76
C ILE A 105 0.53 11.60 -16.81
N PRO A 106 -0.71 11.38 -17.33
CA PRO A 106 -1.00 10.24 -18.19
C PRO A 106 -0.07 10.09 -19.39
N ASP A 107 0.18 11.18 -20.13
CA ASP A 107 1.03 11.13 -21.32
C ASP A 107 2.50 10.88 -21.00
N LEU A 108 2.99 11.42 -19.87
CA LEU A 108 4.35 11.14 -19.40
C LEU A 108 4.50 9.66 -19.00
N LYS A 109 3.51 9.11 -18.31
CA LYS A 109 3.50 7.68 -17.96
C LYS A 109 3.45 6.80 -19.21
N ARG A 110 2.56 7.09 -20.17
CA ARG A 110 2.48 6.33 -21.43
C ARG A 110 3.81 6.35 -22.20
N ALA A 111 4.44 7.51 -22.30
CA ALA A 111 5.73 7.64 -22.95
C ALA A 111 6.84 6.84 -22.24
N ALA A 112 6.90 6.92 -20.91
CA ALA A 112 7.86 6.17 -20.09
C ALA A 112 7.65 4.65 -20.19
N LEU A 113 6.40 4.20 -20.10
CA LEU A 113 6.02 2.78 -20.22
C LEU A 113 6.38 2.21 -21.60
N ALA A 114 6.05 2.95 -22.69
CA ALA A 114 6.37 2.54 -24.05
C ALA A 114 7.89 2.43 -24.27
N ALA A 115 8.66 3.43 -23.81
CA ALA A 115 10.11 3.43 -23.93
C ALA A 115 10.76 2.29 -23.14
N ALA A 116 10.31 2.03 -21.92
CA ALA A 116 10.80 0.93 -21.10
C ALA A 116 10.48 -0.43 -21.73
N ALA A 117 9.24 -0.65 -22.16
CA ALA A 117 8.80 -1.89 -22.76
C ALA A 117 9.58 -2.26 -24.04
N ALA A 118 10.04 -1.25 -24.80
CA ALA A 118 10.89 -1.49 -25.99
C ALA A 118 12.29 -2.02 -25.64
N SER A 119 12.75 -1.84 -24.40
CA SER A 119 14.09 -2.27 -23.94
C SER A 119 14.04 -3.49 -23.02
N MET A 120 12.85 -3.94 -22.60
CA MET A 120 12.67 -5.07 -21.68
C MET A 120 12.58 -6.40 -22.42
N ALA A 121 12.92 -7.49 -21.71
CA ALA A 121 12.64 -8.83 -22.21
C ALA A 121 11.12 -9.07 -22.36
N PRO A 122 10.69 -9.90 -23.34
CA PRO A 122 9.26 -10.11 -23.62
C PRO A 122 8.45 -10.69 -22.45
N ASP A 123 9.11 -11.40 -21.53
CA ASP A 123 8.52 -12.04 -20.35
C ASP A 123 8.69 -11.21 -19.07
N ALA A 124 9.38 -10.08 -19.12
CA ALA A 124 9.56 -9.19 -18.00
C ALA A 124 8.25 -8.48 -17.62
N ILE A 125 8.05 -8.28 -16.34
CA ILE A 125 6.86 -7.61 -15.78
C ILE A 125 7.13 -6.10 -15.72
N LEU A 126 6.19 -5.32 -16.25
CA LEU A 126 6.17 -3.87 -16.11
C LEU A 126 5.00 -3.48 -15.21
N ALA A 127 5.26 -2.78 -14.11
CA ALA A 127 4.25 -2.41 -13.13
C ALA A 127 4.24 -0.89 -12.90
N SER A 128 3.10 -0.23 -13.15
CA SER A 128 2.96 1.19 -12.81
C SER A 128 2.63 1.39 -11.34
N THR A 129 3.27 2.38 -10.69
CA THR A 129 2.98 2.74 -9.28
C THR A 129 1.94 3.85 -9.18
N THR A 130 1.14 4.08 -10.21
CA THR A 130 0.09 5.10 -10.22
C THR A 130 -0.88 4.93 -9.06
N SER A 131 -1.33 6.04 -8.50
CA SER A 131 -2.33 6.05 -7.43
C SER A 131 -3.77 6.17 -7.95
N THR A 132 -3.95 6.64 -9.19
CA THR A 132 -5.28 7.04 -9.68
C THR A 132 -5.60 6.55 -11.09
N ILE A 133 -4.59 6.39 -11.96
CA ILE A 133 -4.81 6.05 -13.37
C ILE A 133 -5.05 4.55 -13.49
N MET A 134 -6.13 4.18 -14.17
CA MET A 134 -6.46 2.77 -14.36
C MET A 134 -5.45 2.08 -15.27
N VAL A 135 -5.16 0.82 -14.97
CA VAL A 135 -4.24 0.00 -15.76
C VAL A 135 -4.65 -0.06 -17.23
N ASP A 136 -5.95 -0.19 -17.51
CA ASP A 136 -6.48 -0.26 -18.87
C ASP A 136 -6.34 1.06 -19.65
N ASP A 137 -6.16 2.21 -18.98
CA ASP A 137 -5.89 3.50 -19.62
C ASP A 137 -4.40 3.67 -19.98
N LEU A 138 -3.52 2.93 -19.35
CA LEU A 138 -2.08 2.92 -19.60
C LEU A 138 -1.65 1.77 -20.52
N SER A 139 -2.33 0.63 -20.46
CA SER A 139 -1.97 -0.59 -21.19
C SER A 139 -1.85 -0.43 -22.71
N PRO A 140 -2.61 0.46 -23.40
CA PRO A 140 -2.42 0.69 -24.84
C PRO A 140 -1.04 1.21 -25.23
N ALA A 141 -0.29 1.79 -24.29
CA ALA A 141 1.08 2.24 -24.52
C ALA A 141 2.13 1.10 -24.37
N VAL A 142 1.73 -0.08 -23.91
CA VAL A 142 2.63 -1.21 -23.68
C VAL A 142 2.43 -2.27 -24.75
N PRO A 143 3.45 -2.57 -25.59
CA PRO A 143 3.34 -3.54 -26.69
C PRO A 143 2.90 -4.95 -26.25
N ASN A 144 3.34 -5.39 -25.04
CA ASN A 144 2.92 -6.67 -24.46
C ASN A 144 2.09 -6.43 -23.17
N PRO A 145 0.81 -6.07 -23.27
CA PRO A 145 0.00 -5.75 -22.09
C PRO A 145 -0.30 -6.97 -21.20
N THR A 146 0.01 -8.20 -21.65
CA THR A 146 -0.15 -9.40 -20.81
C THR A 146 0.82 -9.41 -19.63
N ARG A 147 1.90 -8.61 -19.67
CA ARG A 147 2.91 -8.44 -18.62
C ARG A 147 2.82 -7.08 -17.90
N PHE A 148 1.77 -6.31 -18.17
CA PHE A 148 1.57 -4.99 -17.58
C PHE A 148 0.43 -5.00 -16.56
N LEU A 149 0.66 -4.38 -15.39
CA LEU A 149 -0.33 -4.21 -14.33
C LEU A 149 0.01 -2.99 -13.47
N ASN A 150 -0.92 -2.58 -12.61
CA ASN A 150 -0.62 -1.58 -11.59
C ASN A 150 -0.19 -2.26 -10.28
N ALA A 151 0.84 -1.70 -9.66
CA ALA A 151 1.30 -2.03 -8.30
C ALA A 151 1.39 -0.73 -7.50
N HIS A 152 0.31 -0.38 -6.82
CA HIS A 152 0.22 0.85 -6.06
C HIS A 152 0.91 0.69 -4.70
N TRP A 153 2.03 1.38 -4.53
CA TRP A 153 2.79 1.45 -3.29
C TRP A 153 2.35 2.65 -2.46
N LEU A 154 2.25 2.47 -1.14
CA LEU A 154 1.97 3.57 -0.23
C LEU A 154 3.27 4.11 0.38
N ASN A 155 3.33 5.44 0.55
CA ASN A 155 4.49 6.08 1.18
C ASN A 155 4.43 6.00 2.71
N PRO A 156 5.58 5.78 3.38
CA PRO A 156 6.89 5.45 2.83
C PRO A 156 6.95 3.99 2.33
N ALA A 157 7.40 3.78 1.07
CA ALA A 157 7.35 2.48 0.42
C ALA A 157 8.14 1.38 1.17
N TYR A 158 9.18 1.76 1.90
CA TYR A 158 10.02 0.84 2.70
C TYR A 158 9.43 0.50 4.08
N LEU A 159 8.37 1.20 4.55
CA LEU A 159 7.72 0.92 5.84
C LEU A 159 6.31 0.38 5.69
N VAL A 160 5.49 1.02 4.81
CA VAL A 160 4.11 0.57 4.62
C VAL A 160 4.11 -0.81 3.95
N PRO A 161 3.54 -1.83 4.60
CA PRO A 161 3.60 -3.19 4.06
C PRO A 161 2.71 -3.41 2.84
N LEU A 162 1.61 -2.70 2.70
CA LEU A 162 0.63 -2.92 1.64
C LEU A 162 1.16 -2.50 0.26
N VAL A 163 0.90 -3.35 -0.74
CA VAL A 163 0.95 -3.01 -2.16
C VAL A 163 -0.35 -3.48 -2.80
N GLU A 164 -1.13 -2.56 -3.37
CA GLU A 164 -2.35 -2.92 -4.11
C GLU A 164 -1.98 -3.33 -5.53
N VAL A 165 -2.29 -4.57 -5.88
CA VAL A 165 -1.98 -5.15 -7.19
C VAL A 165 -3.26 -5.19 -8.03
N SER A 166 -3.29 -4.39 -9.10
CA SER A 166 -4.46 -4.28 -9.97
C SER A 166 -4.11 -4.71 -11.39
N PRO A 167 -4.42 -5.96 -11.78
CA PRO A 167 -4.31 -6.42 -13.16
C PRO A 167 -5.34 -5.74 -14.04
N GLY A 168 -4.99 -5.46 -15.29
CA GLY A 168 -5.90 -5.03 -16.34
C GLY A 168 -6.55 -6.21 -17.07
N ARG A 169 -7.44 -5.88 -18.01
CA ARG A 169 -8.14 -6.92 -18.82
C ARG A 169 -7.21 -7.80 -19.63
N ALA A 170 -6.07 -7.27 -20.05
CA ALA A 170 -5.09 -8.02 -20.84
C ALA A 170 -4.02 -8.70 -19.98
N THR A 171 -3.88 -8.35 -18.72
CA THR A 171 -2.85 -8.88 -17.82
C THR A 171 -3.01 -10.38 -17.61
N SER A 172 -1.94 -11.14 -17.77
CA SER A 172 -1.96 -12.59 -17.52
C SER A 172 -1.97 -12.90 -16.02
N GLU A 173 -2.58 -14.02 -15.67
CA GLU A 173 -2.55 -14.52 -14.29
C GLU A 173 -1.11 -14.85 -13.84
N ASP A 174 -0.28 -15.38 -14.73
CA ASP A 174 1.14 -15.64 -14.46
C ASP A 174 1.90 -14.37 -14.07
N ALA A 175 1.73 -13.26 -14.80
CA ALA A 175 2.38 -12.00 -14.46
C ALA A 175 1.92 -11.49 -13.09
N THR A 176 0.64 -11.61 -12.78
CA THR A 176 0.07 -11.22 -11.49
C THR A 176 0.64 -12.07 -10.36
N ALA A 177 0.65 -13.41 -10.52
CA ALA A 177 1.15 -14.34 -9.51
C ALA A 177 2.66 -14.15 -9.24
N ARG A 178 3.45 -13.97 -10.29
CA ARG A 178 4.91 -13.70 -10.17
C ARG A 178 5.19 -12.39 -9.43
N LEU A 179 4.45 -11.32 -9.73
CA LEU A 179 4.63 -10.06 -9.02
C LEU A 179 4.21 -10.19 -7.54
N VAL A 180 3.08 -10.84 -7.25
CA VAL A 180 2.62 -11.10 -5.89
C VAL A 180 3.69 -11.87 -5.10
N ALA A 181 4.20 -12.97 -5.64
CA ALA A 181 5.25 -13.77 -5.00
C ALA A 181 6.54 -12.96 -4.74
N LEU A 182 6.94 -12.10 -5.68
CA LEU A 182 8.11 -11.22 -5.49
C LEU A 182 7.87 -10.22 -4.36
N LEU A 183 6.70 -9.59 -4.30
CA LEU A 183 6.35 -8.64 -3.25
C LEU A 183 6.30 -9.31 -1.86
N GLU A 184 5.72 -10.50 -1.76
CA GLU A 184 5.71 -11.30 -0.53
C GLU A 184 7.13 -11.66 -0.08
N SER A 185 8.01 -12.03 -1.01
CA SER A 185 9.40 -12.39 -0.71
C SER A 185 10.22 -11.28 -0.07
N VAL A 186 9.83 -10.02 -0.29
CA VAL A 186 10.47 -8.84 0.31
C VAL A 186 9.69 -8.29 1.51
N GLY A 187 8.74 -9.05 2.06
CA GLY A 187 7.99 -8.68 3.26
C GLY A 187 6.83 -7.71 3.02
N LYS A 188 6.38 -7.56 1.77
CA LYS A 188 5.16 -6.82 1.48
C LYS A 188 3.92 -7.71 1.59
N VAL A 189 2.78 -7.06 1.75
CA VAL A 189 1.45 -7.68 1.77
C VAL A 189 0.73 -7.23 0.50
N PRO A 190 0.87 -7.96 -0.62
CA PRO A 190 0.17 -7.63 -1.84
C PRO A 190 -1.33 -7.96 -1.69
N VAL A 191 -2.17 -7.00 -2.07
CA VAL A 191 -3.63 -7.18 -2.09
C VAL A 191 -4.12 -6.98 -3.52
N ARG A 192 -4.66 -8.05 -4.09
CA ARG A 192 -5.23 -8.00 -5.44
C ARG A 192 -6.58 -7.30 -5.41
N CYS A 193 -6.77 -6.35 -6.32
CA CYS A 193 -8.04 -5.66 -6.51
C CYS A 193 -8.34 -5.49 -8.01
N ALA A 194 -9.62 -5.37 -8.34
CA ALA A 194 -10.03 -5.03 -9.71
C ALA A 194 -9.57 -3.62 -10.08
N ALA A 195 -9.39 -3.38 -11.37
CA ALA A 195 -9.13 -2.05 -11.90
C ALA A 195 -10.32 -1.13 -11.59
N SER A 196 -10.11 -0.20 -10.67
CA SER A 196 -11.12 0.76 -10.22
C SER A 196 -10.43 2.06 -9.79
N PRO A 197 -11.01 3.24 -10.07
CA PRO A 197 -10.44 4.51 -9.65
C PRO A 197 -10.21 4.55 -8.14
N GLY A 198 -8.97 4.85 -7.74
CA GLY A 198 -8.56 4.95 -6.32
C GLY A 198 -8.44 3.61 -5.59
N PHE A 199 -8.43 2.48 -6.29
CA PHE A 199 -8.23 1.13 -5.72
C PHE A 199 -9.06 0.92 -4.42
N ILE A 200 -8.45 0.42 -3.35
CA ILE A 200 -9.09 0.24 -2.05
C ILE A 200 -8.71 1.37 -1.09
N VAL A 201 -7.41 1.51 -0.80
CA VAL A 201 -6.94 2.41 0.26
C VAL A 201 -7.09 3.88 -0.08
N PRO A 202 -6.66 4.41 -1.25
CA PRO A 202 -6.87 5.81 -1.58
C PRO A 202 -8.35 6.22 -1.58
N ARG A 203 -9.25 5.31 -2.00
CA ARG A 203 -10.70 5.55 -2.02
C ARG A 203 -11.27 5.72 -0.61
N ILE A 204 -10.88 4.83 0.32
CA ILE A 204 -11.32 4.92 1.73
C ILE A 204 -10.65 6.12 2.42
N GLN A 205 -9.36 6.35 2.15
CA GLN A 205 -8.63 7.49 2.72
C GLN A 205 -9.25 8.82 2.30
N ALA A 206 -9.61 9.00 1.04
CA ALA A 206 -10.23 10.22 0.57
C ALA A 206 -11.53 10.55 1.31
N LEU A 207 -12.38 9.53 1.57
CA LEU A 207 -13.59 9.70 2.36
C LEU A 207 -13.28 10.09 3.80
N ALA A 208 -12.37 9.39 4.47
CA ALA A 208 -11.99 9.65 5.84
C ALA A 208 -11.33 11.02 6.02
N MET A 209 -10.43 11.41 5.12
CA MET A 209 -9.74 12.71 5.16
C MET A 209 -10.70 13.87 4.92
N ASN A 210 -11.62 13.74 3.94
CA ASN A 210 -12.63 14.76 3.69
C ASN A 210 -13.57 14.92 4.87
N GLU A 211 -13.97 13.83 5.51
CA GLU A 211 -14.83 13.89 6.69
C GLU A 211 -14.12 14.52 7.88
N ALA A 212 -12.85 14.17 8.12
CA ALA A 212 -12.03 14.80 9.15
C ALA A 212 -11.94 16.33 8.96
N ALA A 213 -11.75 16.79 7.71
CA ALA A 213 -11.70 18.21 7.38
C ALA A 213 -13.06 18.90 7.64
N ARG A 214 -14.18 18.25 7.29
CA ARG A 214 -15.54 18.78 7.57
C ARG A 214 -15.82 18.92 9.07
N LEU A 215 -15.43 17.95 9.88
CA LEU A 215 -15.59 18.03 11.34
C LEU A 215 -14.92 19.28 11.93
N VAL A 216 -13.78 19.69 11.37
CA VAL A 216 -13.11 20.94 11.76
C VAL A 216 -13.85 22.16 11.22
N GLU A 217 -14.28 22.15 9.96
CA GLU A 217 -15.02 23.25 9.31
C GLU A 217 -16.36 23.50 9.99
N GLU A 218 -17.08 22.45 10.39
CA GLU A 218 -18.34 22.48 11.10
C GLU A 218 -18.19 22.83 12.60
N GLY A 219 -16.96 22.96 13.10
CA GLY A 219 -16.68 23.29 14.50
C GLY A 219 -17.00 22.18 15.50
N VAL A 220 -17.08 20.92 15.03
CA VAL A 220 -17.35 19.76 15.91
C VAL A 220 -16.19 19.53 16.88
N ALA A 221 -14.95 19.68 16.41
CA ALA A 221 -13.74 19.58 17.23
C ALA A 221 -12.58 20.33 16.60
N SER A 222 -11.52 20.60 17.40
CA SER A 222 -10.28 21.10 16.89
C SER A 222 -9.57 20.06 16.00
N ALA A 223 -8.72 20.50 15.05
CA ALA A 223 -7.91 19.58 14.22
C ALA A 223 -7.08 18.60 15.09
N ALA A 224 -6.53 19.09 16.21
CA ALA A 224 -5.77 18.26 17.14
C ALA A 224 -6.63 17.18 17.82
N ASP A 225 -7.88 17.49 18.14
CA ASP A 225 -8.79 16.53 18.79
C ASP A 225 -9.35 15.54 17.76
N VAL A 226 -9.65 15.97 16.53
CA VAL A 226 -10.00 15.06 15.42
C VAL A 226 -8.88 14.05 15.20
N ASP A 227 -7.62 14.49 15.09
CA ASP A 227 -6.47 13.60 14.94
C ASP A 227 -6.29 12.64 16.12
N ARG A 228 -6.50 13.15 17.35
CA ARG A 228 -6.42 12.32 18.56
C ARG A 228 -7.51 11.24 18.55
N ALA A 229 -8.75 11.61 18.22
CA ALA A 229 -9.88 10.69 18.15
C ALA A 229 -9.67 9.63 17.04
N LEU A 230 -9.21 10.05 15.88
CA LEU A 230 -8.92 9.12 14.78
C LEU A 230 -7.77 8.16 15.12
N ARG A 231 -6.69 8.65 15.72
CA ARG A 231 -5.54 7.82 16.08
C ARG A 231 -5.88 6.77 17.15
N HIS A 232 -6.55 7.18 18.25
CA HIS A 232 -6.82 6.30 19.39
C HIS A 232 -8.18 5.59 19.32
N GLY A 233 -9.07 6.00 18.44
CA GLY A 233 -10.35 5.34 18.20
C GLY A 233 -10.37 4.50 16.94
N PHE A 234 -10.39 5.16 15.78
CA PHE A 234 -10.46 4.54 14.48
C PHE A 234 -9.17 3.76 14.16
N GLY A 235 -8.02 4.43 14.15
CA GLY A 235 -6.71 3.84 13.83
C GLY A 235 -6.31 2.72 14.79
N PHE A 236 -6.58 2.88 16.09
CA PHE A 236 -6.30 1.85 17.08
C PHE A 236 -7.01 0.53 16.76
N ARG A 237 -8.31 0.58 16.43
CA ARG A 237 -9.09 -0.61 16.08
C ARG A 237 -8.68 -1.20 14.74
N PHE A 238 -8.54 -0.36 13.73
CA PHE A 238 -8.27 -0.82 12.35
C PHE A 238 -6.82 -1.18 12.07
N ALA A 239 -5.94 -0.99 13.03
CA ALA A 239 -4.61 -1.63 13.02
C ALA A 239 -4.65 -3.12 13.40
N VAL A 240 -5.77 -3.59 13.98
CA VAL A 240 -5.97 -4.97 14.43
C VAL A 240 -7.09 -5.65 13.65
N LEU A 241 -8.22 -4.96 13.48
CA LEU A 241 -9.40 -5.46 12.78
C LEU A 241 -9.49 -4.87 11.38
N GLY A 242 -9.91 -5.66 10.39
CA GLY A 242 -10.39 -5.09 9.14
C GLY A 242 -11.69 -4.32 9.33
N VAL A 243 -11.96 -3.31 8.48
CA VAL A 243 -13.20 -2.50 8.57
C VAL A 243 -14.45 -3.39 8.40
N LEU A 244 -14.44 -4.32 7.44
CA LEU A 244 -15.54 -5.26 7.24
C LEU A 244 -15.66 -6.27 8.38
N GLU A 245 -14.52 -6.75 8.91
CA GLU A 245 -14.48 -7.58 10.12
C GLU A 245 -15.11 -6.85 11.32
N PHE A 246 -14.86 -5.54 11.45
CA PHE A 246 -15.45 -4.74 12.53
C PHE A 246 -16.96 -4.56 12.38
N ILE A 247 -17.47 -4.42 11.15
CA ILE A 247 -18.92 -4.40 10.90
C ILE A 247 -19.54 -5.73 11.38
N ASP A 248 -18.95 -6.86 10.99
CA ASP A 248 -19.43 -8.19 11.37
C ASP A 248 -19.28 -8.49 12.86
N TRP A 249 -18.30 -7.87 13.52
CA TRP A 249 -18.10 -7.97 14.97
C TRP A 249 -19.20 -7.26 15.75
N GLY A 250 -19.57 -6.04 15.33
CA GLY A 250 -20.60 -5.24 15.98
C GLY A 250 -22.02 -5.63 15.56
N GLY A 251 -22.18 -5.98 14.31
CA GLY A 251 -23.44 -6.27 13.65
C GLY A 251 -23.74 -5.33 12.48
N VAL A 252 -24.14 -5.89 11.35
CA VAL A 252 -24.54 -5.14 10.14
C VAL A 252 -25.75 -4.23 10.41
N ASP A 253 -26.64 -4.65 11.33
CA ASP A 253 -27.79 -3.90 11.81
C ASP A 253 -27.38 -2.58 12.48
N ILE A 254 -26.28 -2.59 13.26
CA ILE A 254 -25.75 -1.38 13.88
C ILE A 254 -25.30 -0.39 12.80
N LEU A 255 -24.56 -0.83 11.78
CA LEU A 255 -24.19 0.03 10.67
C LEU A 255 -25.41 0.56 9.93
N HIS A 256 -26.42 -0.31 9.64
CA HIS A 256 -27.65 0.09 8.95
C HIS A 256 -28.38 1.20 9.70
N HIS A 257 -28.61 1.05 11.00
CA HIS A 257 -29.33 2.03 11.80
C HIS A 257 -28.51 3.32 11.99
N ALA A 258 -27.20 3.23 12.24
CA ALA A 258 -26.33 4.39 12.37
C ALA A 258 -26.29 5.22 11.07
N SER A 259 -26.19 4.57 9.92
CA SER A 259 -26.18 5.24 8.62
C SER A 259 -27.49 6.00 8.36
N ARG A 260 -28.63 5.37 8.63
CA ARG A 260 -29.95 6.02 8.48
C ARG A 260 -30.12 7.21 9.41
N TYR A 261 -29.67 7.08 10.66
CA TYR A 261 -29.72 8.18 11.62
C TYR A 261 -28.87 9.36 11.17
N LEU A 262 -27.61 9.11 10.77
CA LEU A 262 -26.69 10.16 10.34
C LEU A 262 -27.16 10.83 9.04
N GLU A 263 -27.65 10.05 8.06
CA GLU A 263 -28.23 10.60 6.82
C GLU A 263 -29.40 11.57 7.13
N GLY A 264 -30.30 11.18 8.04
CA GLY A 264 -31.45 12.03 8.44
C GLY A 264 -31.03 13.21 9.28
N ALA A 265 -30.16 13.05 10.27
CA ALA A 265 -29.77 14.10 11.19
C ALA A 265 -28.89 15.18 10.55
N LEU A 266 -28.02 14.80 9.61
CA LEU A 266 -27.10 15.69 8.92
C LEU A 266 -27.62 16.14 7.54
N GLY A 267 -28.69 15.50 7.04
CA GLY A 267 -29.29 15.85 5.74
C GLY A 267 -28.38 15.55 4.55
N ASP A 268 -27.41 14.60 4.69
CA ASP A 268 -26.41 14.34 3.67
C ASP A 268 -26.37 12.85 3.26
N ALA A 269 -26.59 12.63 1.98
CA ALA A 269 -26.60 11.29 1.37
C ALA A 269 -25.25 10.55 1.48
N ARG A 270 -24.14 11.22 1.83
CA ARG A 270 -22.83 10.58 2.02
C ARG A 270 -22.82 9.54 3.14
N TYR A 271 -23.78 9.62 4.09
CA TYR A 271 -23.94 8.66 5.18
C TYR A 271 -24.88 7.50 4.83
N ARG A 272 -25.53 7.52 3.67
CA ARG A 272 -26.43 6.44 3.24
C ARG A 272 -25.68 5.13 3.15
N ALA A 273 -26.21 4.10 3.81
CA ALA A 273 -25.68 2.75 3.68
C ALA A 273 -25.79 2.24 2.23
N PRO A 274 -24.75 1.58 1.66
CA PRO A 274 -24.85 0.98 0.36
C PRO A 274 -25.83 -0.20 0.35
N GLU A 275 -26.39 -0.53 -0.83
CA GLU A 275 -27.41 -1.58 -1.00
C GLU A 275 -27.01 -2.94 -0.42
N VAL A 276 -25.70 -3.28 -0.41
CA VAL A 276 -25.20 -4.53 0.16
C VAL A 276 -25.56 -4.65 1.65
N VAL A 277 -25.57 -3.54 2.40
CA VAL A 277 -25.99 -3.54 3.81
C VAL A 277 -27.47 -3.88 3.93
N GLY A 278 -28.32 -3.29 3.08
CA GLY A 278 -29.75 -3.62 3.03
C GLY A 278 -30.03 -5.08 2.67
N ARG A 279 -29.25 -5.66 1.72
CA ARG A 279 -29.36 -7.10 1.38
C ARG A 279 -28.97 -7.98 2.55
N HIS A 280 -27.89 -7.70 3.25
CA HIS A 280 -27.48 -8.44 4.44
C HIS A 280 -28.56 -8.40 5.54
N MET A 281 -29.18 -7.24 5.75
CA MET A 281 -30.32 -7.12 6.69
C MET A 281 -31.49 -8.02 6.30
N ALA A 282 -31.88 -8.02 5.02
CA ALA A 282 -32.99 -8.83 4.52
C ALA A 282 -32.72 -10.34 4.58
N GLU A 283 -31.47 -10.73 4.42
CA GLU A 283 -31.01 -12.14 4.44
C GLU A 283 -30.66 -12.64 5.85
N GLY A 284 -30.77 -11.81 6.90
CA GLY A 284 -30.39 -12.17 8.27
C GLY A 284 -28.88 -12.39 8.48
N ARG A 285 -28.04 -11.81 7.62
CA ARG A 285 -26.58 -11.91 7.66
C ARG A 285 -26.00 -10.75 8.47
N PHE A 286 -26.13 -10.88 9.80
CA PHE A 286 -25.77 -9.79 10.71
C PHE A 286 -24.29 -9.78 11.14
N GLY A 287 -23.48 -10.74 10.69
CA GLY A 287 -22.09 -10.87 11.05
C GLY A 287 -21.78 -12.05 11.95
N MET A 288 -20.86 -11.90 12.90
CA MET A 288 -20.38 -13.00 13.77
C MET A 288 -21.50 -13.67 14.55
N GLY A 289 -22.51 -12.90 15.00
CA GLY A 289 -23.63 -13.44 15.79
C GLY A 289 -24.56 -14.35 15.02
N SER A 290 -24.70 -14.16 13.70
CA SER A 290 -25.55 -14.98 12.82
C SER A 290 -24.75 -16.03 12.02
N GLY A 291 -23.42 -16.10 12.21
CA GLY A 291 -22.54 -17.00 11.46
C GLY A 291 -22.19 -16.52 10.06
N SER A 292 -22.73 -15.40 9.60
CA SER A 292 -22.41 -14.82 8.29
C SER A 292 -22.67 -13.32 8.25
N GLY A 293 -21.85 -12.60 7.50
CA GLY A 293 -21.95 -11.18 7.25
C GLY A 293 -21.23 -10.82 5.96
N PHE A 294 -20.34 -9.87 6.00
CA PHE A 294 -19.37 -9.62 4.92
C PHE A 294 -18.36 -10.76 4.79
N LEU A 295 -18.05 -11.42 5.91
CA LEU A 295 -17.14 -12.55 5.99
C LEU A 295 -17.91 -13.84 6.39
N PRO A 296 -17.39 -15.03 6.03
CA PRO A 296 -17.99 -16.30 6.42
C PRO A 296 -17.55 -16.68 7.85
N TRP A 297 -18.46 -16.67 8.81
CA TRP A 297 -18.20 -16.98 10.22
C TRP A 297 -18.68 -18.37 10.66
N GLY A 298 -19.50 -19.05 9.84
CA GLY A 298 -20.20 -20.28 10.25
C GLY A 298 -19.30 -21.45 10.61
N GLU A 299 -18.11 -21.53 10.03
CA GLU A 299 -17.13 -22.60 10.28
C GLU A 299 -16.01 -22.18 11.25
N MET A 300 -16.03 -20.93 11.72
CA MET A 300 -14.97 -20.34 12.55
C MET A 300 -15.33 -20.39 14.04
N ASP A 301 -14.38 -20.73 14.89
CA ASP A 301 -14.52 -20.48 16.33
C ASP A 301 -14.43 -18.97 16.60
N VAL A 302 -15.60 -18.33 16.56
CA VAL A 302 -15.75 -16.88 16.81
C VAL A 302 -15.23 -16.49 18.19
N GLY A 303 -15.36 -17.38 19.20
CA GLY A 303 -14.85 -17.12 20.55
C GLY A 303 -13.32 -17.04 20.58
N ALA A 304 -12.65 -18.02 19.97
CA ALA A 304 -11.19 -18.02 19.87
C ALA A 304 -10.68 -16.85 19.02
N HIS A 305 -11.38 -16.55 17.91
CA HIS A 305 -11.06 -15.41 17.05
C HIS A 305 -11.13 -14.07 17.82
N LYS A 306 -12.23 -13.83 18.54
CA LYS A 306 -12.40 -12.64 19.38
C LYS A 306 -11.29 -12.52 20.43
N ARG A 307 -10.97 -13.62 21.15
CA ARG A 307 -9.88 -13.61 22.15
C ARG A 307 -8.55 -13.23 21.51
N ARG A 308 -8.22 -13.76 20.34
CA ARG A 308 -6.98 -13.39 19.62
C ARG A 308 -6.95 -11.91 19.30
N ARG A 309 -7.99 -11.35 18.69
CA ARG A 309 -8.07 -9.92 18.32
C ARG A 309 -8.00 -9.01 19.55
N LEU A 310 -8.68 -9.37 20.64
CA LEU A 310 -8.58 -8.62 21.90
C LEU A 310 -7.14 -8.70 22.47
N GLY A 311 -6.48 -9.84 22.35
CA GLY A 311 -5.06 -9.99 22.75
C GLY A 311 -4.13 -9.04 21.95
N GLU A 312 -4.34 -8.92 20.64
CA GLU A 312 -3.61 -8.00 19.77
C GLU A 312 -3.87 -6.52 20.16
N MET A 313 -5.13 -6.15 20.50
CA MET A 313 -5.45 -4.82 21.02
C MET A 313 -4.77 -4.54 22.37
N VAL A 314 -4.74 -5.52 23.28
CA VAL A 314 -4.02 -5.39 24.58
C VAL A 314 -2.53 -5.20 24.37
N ALA A 315 -1.90 -5.94 23.44
CA ALA A 315 -0.50 -5.76 23.08
C ALA A 315 -0.22 -4.32 22.62
N ARG A 316 -1.10 -3.79 21.76
CA ARG A 316 -1.00 -2.41 21.28
C ARG A 316 -1.19 -1.37 22.40
N LEU A 317 -2.15 -1.56 23.30
CA LEU A 317 -2.30 -0.70 24.50
C LEU A 317 -1.03 -0.65 25.35
N ARG A 318 -0.34 -1.80 25.52
CA ARG A 318 0.93 -1.87 26.23
C ARG A 318 2.02 -1.10 25.49
N GLN A 319 2.12 -1.30 24.18
CA GLN A 319 3.10 -0.60 23.33
C GLN A 319 2.93 0.92 23.36
N GLU A 320 1.68 1.40 23.41
CA GLU A 320 1.37 2.83 23.50
C GLU A 320 1.46 3.40 24.93
N GLY A 321 1.80 2.58 25.94
CA GLY A 321 1.87 3.00 27.35
C GLY A 321 0.51 3.35 27.95
N LEU A 322 -0.59 2.92 27.34
CA LEU A 322 -1.95 3.22 27.79
C LEU A 322 -2.57 2.13 28.68
N ALA A 323 -1.95 0.95 28.77
CA ALA A 323 -2.41 -0.10 29.68
C ALA A 323 -2.22 0.35 31.14
N ARG A 324 -3.27 0.16 31.96
CA ARG A 324 -3.24 0.44 33.40
C ARG A 324 -3.59 -0.81 34.18
N PRO A 325 -2.95 -1.05 35.33
CA PRO A 325 -3.36 -2.15 36.21
C PRO A 325 -4.75 -1.88 36.81
N PRO A 326 -5.49 -2.95 37.21
CA PRO A 326 -6.75 -2.75 37.93
C PRO A 326 -6.50 -2.11 39.28
N VAL A 327 -7.39 -1.23 39.70
CA VAL A 327 -7.43 -0.71 41.07
C VAL A 327 -8.18 -1.73 41.91
N LEU A 328 -7.46 -2.36 42.85
CA LEU A 328 -8.06 -3.31 43.79
C LEU A 328 -8.44 -2.60 45.10
N PRO A 329 -9.48 -3.06 45.82
CA PRO A 329 -9.76 -2.55 47.14
C PRO A 329 -8.57 -2.80 48.07
N PRO A 330 -8.31 -1.94 49.07
CA PRO A 330 -7.28 -2.18 50.07
C PRO A 330 -7.51 -3.51 50.74
N SER A 331 -6.44 -4.33 50.83
CA SER A 331 -6.42 -5.63 51.51
C SER A 331 -6.61 -5.48 53.00
#